data_b6e310b653be7de67e4a7766cc97885d
#
_entry.id   b6e310b653be7de67e4a7766cc97885d
#
_cell.length_a   1.000
_cell.length_b   1.000
_cell.length_c   1.000
_cell.angle_alpha   90.00
_cell.angle_beta   90.00
_cell.angle_gamma   90.00
#
_symmetry.space_group_name_H-M   'P 1'
#
loop_
_entity.id
_entity.type
_entity.pdbx_description
1 polymer ?
#
loop_
_entity_poly.entity_id
_entity_poly.type
_entity_poly.pdbx_seq_one_letter_code
_entity_poly.pdbx_strand_id
1 'polypeptide(L)'
;MKIASIDIGLKRIGVAICLDGKIVLPQDAILRKNRNQASRDVKAFLELWEIELLVVGLPKGGSSEEEMGRRIRHFVSLLELENIRVEYQDEAGTSFEAKELTQGVFRHRRDGKIDSIAAKIILERWL
;
A
#
# COMPACT_ATOMS: atom_id res chain seq x y z
N MET A 1 -12.81 -10.66 -8.23
CA MET A 1 -12.80 -9.52 -7.32
C MET A 1 -11.56 -8.66 -7.58
N LYS A 2 -11.74 -7.38 -7.69
CA LYS A 2 -10.63 -6.42 -7.91
C LYS A 2 -10.11 -5.95 -6.57
N ILE A 3 -8.84 -6.19 -6.31
CA ILE A 3 -8.20 -5.92 -5.03
C ILE A 3 -7.02 -4.98 -5.25
N ALA A 4 -6.85 -4.05 -4.33
CA ALA A 4 -5.64 -3.22 -4.27
C ALA A 4 -5.02 -3.32 -2.89
N SER A 5 -3.73 -3.06 -2.80
CA SER A 5 -3.04 -2.91 -1.52
C SER A 5 -2.28 -1.60 -1.50
N ILE A 6 -2.11 -1.06 -0.31
CA ILE A 6 -1.31 0.14 -0.12
C ILE A 6 -0.36 -0.03 1.06
N ASP A 7 0.83 0.54 0.90
CA ASP A 7 1.84 0.66 1.93
C ASP A 7 2.01 2.15 2.21
N ILE A 8 1.47 2.62 3.32
CA ILE A 8 1.39 4.04 3.64
C ILE A 8 2.71 4.52 4.25
N GLY A 9 3.49 5.26 3.46
CA GLY A 9 4.72 5.89 3.91
C GLY A 9 4.56 7.36 4.20
N LEU A 10 5.61 7.98 4.71
CA LEU A 10 5.60 9.42 5.03
C LEU A 10 5.70 10.30 3.80
N LYS A 11 6.39 9.84 2.77
CA LYS A 11 6.62 10.62 1.53
C LYS A 11 5.91 10.04 0.32
N ARG A 12 5.65 8.74 0.31
CA ARG A 12 5.02 8.05 -0.80
C ARG A 12 4.15 6.93 -0.28
N ILE A 13 3.15 6.59 -1.04
CA ILE A 13 2.28 5.45 -0.77
C ILE A 13 2.51 4.44 -1.89
N GLY A 14 3.03 3.27 -1.53
CA GLY A 14 3.18 2.16 -2.47
C GLY A 14 1.82 1.56 -2.80
N VAL A 15 1.62 1.14 -4.05
CA VAL A 15 0.35 0.62 -4.53
C VAL A 15 0.56 -0.61 -5.38
N ALA A 16 -0.28 -1.61 -5.17
CA ALA A 16 -0.32 -2.80 -6.01
C ALA A 16 -1.77 -3.20 -6.26
N ILE A 17 -2.02 -3.89 -7.36
CA ILE A 17 -3.36 -4.36 -7.72
C ILE A 17 -3.35 -5.85 -8.06
N CYS A 18 -4.49 -6.49 -7.87
CA CYS A 18 -4.74 -7.85 -8.29
C CYS A 18 -6.17 -7.90 -8.85
N LEU A 19 -6.30 -8.05 -10.15
CA LEU A 19 -7.60 -7.98 -10.82
C LEU A 19 -8.23 -9.36 -11.05
N ASP A 20 -7.42 -10.41 -11.04
CA ASP A 20 -7.84 -11.77 -11.36
C ASP A 20 -7.71 -12.76 -10.18
N GLY A 21 -7.29 -12.28 -9.02
CA GLY A 21 -7.07 -13.13 -7.84
C GLY A 21 -5.77 -13.94 -7.88
N LYS A 22 -4.95 -13.77 -8.90
CA LYS A 22 -3.72 -14.57 -9.09
C LYS A 22 -2.46 -13.73 -9.19
N ILE A 23 -2.44 -12.76 -10.10
CA ILE A 23 -1.24 -11.96 -10.39
C ILE A 23 -1.34 -10.62 -9.71
N VAL A 24 -0.35 -10.30 -8.90
CA VAL A 24 -0.24 -9.01 -8.21
C VAL A 24 0.75 -8.12 -8.97
N LEU A 25 0.28 -6.96 -9.38
CA LEU A 25 1.08 -6.01 -10.17
C LEU A 25 1.33 -4.73 -9.36
N PRO A 26 2.61 -4.39 -9.12
CA PRO A 26 2.91 -3.10 -8.49
C PRO A 26 2.57 -1.97 -9.46
N GLN A 27 2.08 -0.86 -8.93
CA GLN A 27 1.73 0.32 -9.68
C GLN A 27 2.64 1.48 -9.29
N ASP A 28 2.56 2.59 -10.00
CA ASP A 28 3.30 3.79 -9.63
C ASP A 28 2.89 4.24 -8.23
N ALA A 29 3.87 4.54 -7.39
CA ALA A 29 3.60 5.03 -6.05
C ALA A 29 2.95 6.41 -6.11
N ILE A 30 2.08 6.69 -5.14
CA ILE A 30 1.42 7.97 -5.01
C ILE A 30 2.29 8.88 -4.15
N LEU A 31 2.69 10.03 -4.70
CA LEU A 31 3.47 11.00 -3.95
C LEU A 31 2.60 11.64 -2.87
N ARG A 32 3.15 11.72 -1.66
CA ARG A 32 2.45 12.30 -0.52
C ARG A 32 3.05 13.65 -0.16
N LYS A 33 2.36 14.72 -0.53
CA LYS A 33 2.72 16.08 -0.13
C LYS A 33 2.07 16.43 1.21
N ASN A 34 0.84 16.01 1.39
CA ASN A 34 0.10 16.11 2.65
C ASN A 34 -0.98 15.03 2.69
N ARG A 35 -1.60 14.84 3.86
CA ARG A 35 -2.61 13.79 4.06
C ARG A 35 -3.84 13.97 3.15
N ASN A 36 -4.31 15.19 3.03
CA ASN A 36 -5.54 15.45 2.27
C ASN A 36 -5.34 15.20 0.79
N GLN A 37 -4.22 15.66 0.22
CA GLN A 37 -3.88 15.40 -1.17
C GLN A 37 -3.70 13.90 -1.41
N ALA A 38 -2.93 13.23 -0.54
CA ALA A 38 -2.65 11.81 -0.71
C ALA A 38 -3.92 10.96 -0.61
N SER A 39 -4.82 11.28 0.33
CA SER A 39 -6.08 10.54 0.47
C SER A 39 -6.96 10.72 -0.78
N ARG A 40 -7.02 11.91 -1.34
CA ARG A 40 -7.78 12.14 -2.58
C ARG A 40 -7.19 11.33 -3.74
N ASP A 41 -5.86 11.30 -3.85
CA ASP A 41 -5.20 10.58 -4.95
C ASP A 41 -5.38 9.07 -4.82
N VAL A 42 -5.30 8.54 -3.59
CA VAL A 42 -5.58 7.12 -3.35
C VAL A 42 -7.03 6.79 -3.70
N LYS A 43 -7.97 7.60 -3.25
CA LYS A 43 -9.39 7.38 -3.54
C LYS A 43 -9.65 7.40 -5.05
N ALA A 44 -9.06 8.36 -5.76
CA ALA A 44 -9.19 8.44 -7.21
C ALA A 44 -8.64 7.19 -7.90
N PHE A 45 -7.51 6.67 -7.41
CA PHE A 45 -6.94 5.44 -7.93
C PHE A 45 -7.88 4.25 -7.73
N LEU A 46 -8.44 4.12 -6.53
CA LEU A 46 -9.37 3.02 -6.22
C LEU A 46 -10.63 3.08 -7.09
N GLU A 47 -11.15 4.28 -7.33
CA GLU A 47 -12.31 4.48 -8.18
C GLU A 47 -12.00 4.17 -9.65
N LEU A 48 -10.83 4.64 -10.13
CA LEU A 48 -10.42 4.40 -11.51
C LEU A 48 -10.33 2.92 -11.84
N TRP A 49 -9.79 2.12 -10.93
CA TRP A 49 -9.64 0.67 -11.12
C TRP A 49 -10.86 -0.12 -10.65
N GLU A 50 -11.89 0.55 -10.15
CA GLU A 50 -13.10 -0.08 -9.64
C GLU A 50 -12.79 -1.14 -8.57
N ILE A 51 -11.90 -0.79 -7.64
CA ILE A 51 -11.44 -1.70 -6.59
C ILE A 51 -12.58 -2.02 -5.63
N GLU A 52 -12.71 -3.28 -5.27
CA GLU A 52 -13.75 -3.78 -4.37
C GLU A 52 -13.22 -4.04 -2.96
N LEU A 53 -11.94 -4.36 -2.84
CA LEU A 53 -11.29 -4.63 -1.57
C LEU A 53 -9.94 -3.93 -1.51
N LEU A 54 -9.70 -3.18 -0.43
CA LEU A 54 -8.42 -2.53 -0.16
C LEU A 54 -7.72 -3.23 1.00
N VAL A 55 -6.51 -3.71 0.75
CA VAL A 55 -5.66 -4.30 1.79
C VAL A 55 -4.62 -3.26 2.20
N VAL A 56 -4.57 -2.97 3.49
CA VAL A 56 -3.69 -1.93 4.04
C VAL A 56 -2.63 -2.59 4.92
N GLY A 57 -1.36 -2.30 4.65
CA GLY A 57 -0.27 -2.80 5.49
C GLY A 57 -0.25 -2.14 6.85
N LEU A 58 -0.08 -2.93 7.90
CA LEU A 58 0.09 -2.45 9.26
C LEU A 58 1.36 -3.02 9.86
N PRO A 59 2.21 -2.19 10.49
CA PRO A 59 3.37 -2.71 11.20
C PRO A 59 2.92 -3.47 12.45
N LYS A 60 3.59 -4.57 12.74
CA LYS A 60 3.36 -5.37 13.94
C LYS A 60 4.68 -5.73 14.59
N GLY A 61 4.68 -5.77 15.92
CA GLY A 61 5.81 -6.22 16.72
C GLY A 61 6.91 -5.19 16.95
N GLY A 62 6.73 -3.93 16.55
CA GLY A 62 7.69 -2.88 16.80
C GLY A 62 7.28 -1.97 17.96
N SER A 63 8.23 -1.20 18.48
CA SER A 63 7.96 -0.25 19.56
C SER A 63 7.02 0.89 19.14
N SER A 64 6.92 1.15 17.84
CA SER A 64 6.04 2.20 17.29
C SER A 64 4.77 1.64 16.66
N GLU A 65 4.49 0.36 16.85
CA GLU A 65 3.33 -0.32 16.25
C GLU A 65 2.02 0.42 16.52
N GLU A 66 1.77 0.76 17.77
CA GLU A 66 0.52 1.40 18.17
C GLU A 66 0.35 2.78 17.55
N GLU A 67 1.39 3.61 17.58
CA GLU A 67 1.35 4.94 17.00
C GLU A 67 1.20 4.90 15.49
N MET A 68 1.98 4.06 14.82
CA MET A 68 1.89 3.92 13.37
C MET A 68 0.53 3.37 12.95
N GLY A 69 0.00 2.41 13.70
CA GLY A 69 -1.32 1.86 13.44
C GLY A 69 -2.41 2.93 13.49
N ARG A 70 -2.35 3.81 14.49
CA ARG A 70 -3.32 4.93 14.60
C ARG A 70 -3.22 5.87 13.41
N ARG A 71 -2.01 6.22 12.99
CA ARG A 71 -1.79 7.09 11.82
C ARG A 71 -2.33 6.47 10.54
N ILE A 72 -2.08 5.19 10.35
CA ILE A 72 -2.55 4.45 9.17
C ILE A 72 -4.07 4.38 9.16
N ARG A 73 -4.70 4.02 10.28
CA ARG A 73 -6.15 3.96 10.37
C ARG A 73 -6.79 5.34 10.18
N HIS A 74 -6.15 6.38 10.70
CA HIS A 74 -6.63 7.74 10.48
C HIS A 74 -6.60 8.09 8.98
N PHE A 75 -5.49 7.79 8.30
CA PHE A 75 -5.39 8.02 6.87
C PHE A 75 -6.50 7.29 6.10
N VAL A 76 -6.74 6.02 6.43
CA VAL A 76 -7.79 5.23 5.79
C VAL A 76 -9.17 5.87 6.02
N SER A 77 -9.39 6.42 7.21
CA SER A 77 -10.67 7.10 7.50
C SER A 77 -10.90 8.32 6.60
N LEU A 78 -9.83 8.99 6.19
CA LEU A 78 -9.92 10.14 5.28
C LEU A 78 -10.38 9.76 3.86
N LEU A 79 -10.23 8.49 3.49
CA LEU A 79 -10.68 7.99 2.18
C LEU A 79 -12.20 7.95 2.06
N GLU A 80 -12.91 7.90 3.19
CA GLU A 80 -14.38 7.85 3.22
C GLU A 80 -14.95 6.80 2.26
N LEU A 81 -14.43 5.57 2.38
CA LEU A 81 -14.83 4.47 1.49
C LEU A 81 -16.19 3.92 1.88
N GLU A 82 -17.13 3.89 0.92
CA GLU A 82 -18.48 3.41 1.16
C GLU A 82 -18.69 2.00 0.62
N ASN A 83 -18.23 1.72 -0.59
CA ASN A 83 -18.47 0.45 -1.28
C ASN A 83 -17.22 -0.41 -1.41
N ILE A 84 -16.15 -0.05 -0.70
CA ILE A 84 -14.88 -0.77 -0.73
C ILE A 84 -14.62 -1.34 0.65
N ARG A 85 -14.45 -2.65 0.73
CA ARG A 85 -14.10 -3.32 1.96
C ARG A 85 -12.63 -3.05 2.27
N VAL A 86 -12.29 -2.83 3.55
CA VAL A 86 -10.92 -2.61 3.99
C VAL A 86 -10.48 -3.75 4.90
N GLU A 87 -9.32 -4.32 4.60
CA GLU A 87 -8.68 -5.34 5.43
C GLU A 87 -7.25 -4.91 5.72
N TYR A 88 -6.73 -5.32 6.86
CA TYR A 88 -5.36 -4.98 7.27
C TYR A 88 -4.50 -6.24 7.26
N GLN A 89 -3.24 -6.08 6.83
CA GLN A 89 -2.28 -7.16 6.72
C GLN A 89 -0.96 -6.75 7.36
N ASP A 90 -0.33 -7.67 8.09
CA ASP A 90 0.99 -7.45 8.65
C ASP A 90 2.00 -7.14 7.53
N GLU A 91 2.70 -6.01 7.67
CA GLU A 91 3.71 -5.57 6.72
C GLU A 91 5.15 -5.70 7.24
N ALA A 92 5.36 -6.37 8.36
CA ALA A 92 6.68 -6.51 8.94
C ALA A 92 7.67 -7.09 7.92
N GLY A 93 8.77 -6.38 7.68
CA GLY A 93 9.82 -6.82 6.77
C GLY A 93 9.55 -6.64 5.29
N THR A 94 8.40 -6.09 4.87
CA THR A 94 8.07 -5.97 3.43
C THR A 94 9.04 -5.08 2.67
N SER A 95 9.47 -3.97 3.28
CA SER A 95 10.43 -3.07 2.64
C SER A 95 11.79 -3.75 2.47
N PHE A 96 12.21 -4.54 3.44
CA PHE A 96 13.44 -5.33 3.34
C PHE A 96 13.34 -6.37 2.23
N GLU A 97 12.23 -7.12 2.16
CA GLU A 97 12.01 -8.09 1.09
C GLU A 97 11.98 -7.41 -0.28
N ALA A 98 11.37 -6.23 -0.39
CA ALA A 98 11.32 -5.48 -1.64
C ALA A 98 12.72 -5.13 -2.12
N LYS A 99 13.61 -4.69 -1.24
CA LYS A 99 15.00 -4.39 -1.58
C LYS A 99 15.76 -5.64 -2.00
N GLU A 100 15.56 -6.75 -1.31
CA GLU A 100 16.18 -8.03 -1.65
C GLU A 100 15.77 -8.50 -3.05
N LEU A 101 14.46 -8.46 -3.35
CA LEU A 101 13.92 -8.91 -4.63
C LEU A 101 14.39 -8.05 -5.81
N THR A 102 14.69 -6.77 -5.56
CA THR A 102 15.06 -5.85 -6.63
C THR A 102 16.56 -5.61 -6.73
N GLN A 103 17.36 -6.26 -5.90
CA GLN A 103 18.81 -6.11 -5.91
C GLN A 103 19.36 -6.52 -7.27
N GLY A 104 20.12 -5.62 -7.91
CA GLY A 104 20.71 -5.87 -9.22
C GLY A 104 19.77 -5.72 -10.40
N VAL A 105 18.46 -5.55 -10.16
CA VAL A 105 17.46 -5.38 -11.24
C VAL A 105 17.35 -3.92 -11.67
N PHE A 106 17.27 -3.01 -10.69
CA PHE A 106 17.28 -1.58 -10.94
C PHE A 106 17.88 -0.85 -9.73
N ARG A 107 18.22 0.42 -9.93
CA ARG A 107 18.77 1.23 -8.84
C ARG A 107 17.68 1.51 -7.79
N HIS A 108 18.08 1.42 -6.52
CA HIS A 108 17.18 1.74 -5.41
C HIS A 108 17.07 3.27 -5.27
N ARG A 109 16.33 3.90 -6.18
CA ARG A 109 16.06 5.33 -6.14
C ARG A 109 14.81 5.59 -5.29
N ARG A 110 14.66 6.83 -4.84
CA ARG A 110 13.45 7.28 -4.15
C ARG A 110 12.36 7.64 -5.16
N ASP A 111 12.02 6.71 -6.02
CA ASP A 111 11.00 6.88 -7.06
C ASP A 111 9.72 6.09 -6.77
N GLY A 112 9.66 5.44 -5.61
CA GLY A 112 8.47 4.70 -5.19
C GLY A 112 8.42 3.24 -5.64
N LYS A 113 9.38 2.75 -6.41
CA LYS A 113 9.37 1.35 -6.86
C LYS A 113 9.45 0.38 -5.70
N ILE A 114 10.32 0.66 -4.71
CA ILE A 114 10.45 -0.18 -3.51
C ILE A 114 9.14 -0.16 -2.72
N ASP A 115 8.50 1.01 -2.61
CA ASP A 115 7.23 1.14 -1.88
C ASP A 115 6.13 0.29 -2.52
N SER A 116 6.04 0.30 -3.85
CA SER A 116 5.01 -0.47 -4.56
C SER A 116 5.30 -1.97 -4.57
N ILE A 117 6.57 -2.37 -4.56
CA ILE A 117 6.92 -3.78 -4.39
C ILE A 117 6.61 -4.24 -2.97
N ALA A 118 6.80 -3.38 -1.97
CA ALA A 118 6.36 -3.67 -0.60
C ALA A 118 4.84 -3.86 -0.55
N ALA A 119 4.08 -3.00 -1.24
CA ALA A 119 2.62 -3.15 -1.35
C ALA A 119 2.24 -4.47 -2.04
N LYS A 120 2.99 -4.88 -3.06
CA LYS A 120 2.80 -6.17 -3.74
C LYS A 120 2.97 -7.32 -2.75
N ILE A 121 4.01 -7.28 -1.93
CA ILE A 121 4.28 -8.32 -0.94
C ILE A 121 3.15 -8.38 0.10
N ILE A 122 2.68 -7.21 0.55
CA ILE A 122 1.54 -7.13 1.48
C ILE A 122 0.33 -7.84 0.88
N LEU A 123 0.01 -7.57 -0.37
CA LEU A 123 -1.14 -8.18 -1.03
C LEU A 123 -0.96 -9.68 -1.21
N GLU A 124 0.24 -10.12 -1.60
CA GLU A 124 0.54 -11.54 -1.75
C GLU A 124 0.40 -12.30 -0.42
N ARG A 125 0.81 -11.67 0.69
CA ARG A 125 0.62 -12.27 2.03
C ARG A 125 -0.85 -12.41 2.38
N TRP A 126 -1.66 -11.43 1.97
CA TRP A 126 -3.10 -11.46 2.25
C TRP A 126 -3.81 -12.53 1.41
N LEU A 127 -3.40 -12.69 0.18
CA LEU A 127 -3.96 -13.71 -0.70
C LEU A 127 -3.55 -15.12 -0.24
#